data_6580b99406bbd88a68c0046fc91b9a0b
#
_entry.id   6580b99406bbd88a68c0046fc91b9a0b
#
_cell.length_a   1.000
_cell.length_b   1.000
_cell.length_c   1.000
_cell.angle_alpha   90.00
_cell.angle_beta   90.00
_cell.angle_gamma   90.00
#
_symmetry.space_group_name_H-M   'P 1'
#
loop_
_entity.id
_entity.type
_entity.pdbx_description
1 polymer ?
#
loop_
_entity_poly.entity_id
_entity_poly.type
_entity_poly.pdbx_seq_one_letter_code
_entity_poly.pdbx_strand_id
1 'polypeptide(L)'
;IGLNKIAVEYLNGKEQSFMTQGTYDFLCKQNCVHLIPVTTRSKKQYERISVFHRELCCKYALICNGGILLVDGIEDPEWYSETLSLISPESSELQAIKELVQQVLLTSVLHDVCGLFFYIKHNNPALFAEQLRKVAHPKNICILHDRHKVYCLPSMLNKGNAIERFAKKFGEAISIAAGDSEFD
;
A
#
# COMPACT_ATOMS: atom_id res chain seq x y z
N ILE A 1 5.27 25.16 -18.31
CA ILE A 1 6.00 24.08 -19.02
C ILE A 1 5.30 22.79 -18.61
N GLY A 2 4.47 22.24 -19.52
CA GLY A 2 3.77 20.97 -19.25
C GLY A 2 4.79 19.83 -19.17
N LEU A 3 4.83 19.13 -18.03
CA LEU A 3 5.63 17.90 -17.92
C LEU A 3 5.04 16.85 -18.85
N ASN A 4 5.87 16.27 -19.72
CA ASN A 4 5.46 15.18 -20.58
C ASN A 4 5.16 13.95 -19.68
N LYS A 5 3.90 13.49 -19.70
CA LYS A 5 3.41 12.39 -18.84
C LYS A 5 3.12 11.17 -19.69
N ILE A 6 3.51 10.01 -19.19
CA ILE A 6 3.13 8.71 -19.73
C ILE A 6 2.15 8.02 -18.79
N ALA A 7 1.11 7.38 -19.32
CA ALA A 7 0.20 6.57 -18.53
C ALA A 7 0.88 5.23 -18.21
N VAL A 8 0.91 4.86 -16.94
CA VAL A 8 1.54 3.62 -16.44
C VAL A 8 0.53 2.63 -15.88
N GLU A 9 -0.73 3.03 -15.76
CA GLU A 9 -1.83 2.18 -15.28
C GLU A 9 -3.10 2.45 -16.09
N TYR A 10 -3.78 1.37 -16.46
CA TYR A 10 -5.07 1.41 -17.13
C TYR A 10 -6.12 0.60 -16.36
N LEU A 11 -7.34 1.12 -16.24
CA LEU A 11 -8.49 0.44 -15.68
C LEU A 11 -9.70 0.66 -16.58
N ASN A 12 -10.27 -0.44 -17.10
CA ASN A 12 -11.39 -0.39 -18.04
C ASN A 12 -11.14 0.55 -19.25
N GLY A 13 -9.92 0.49 -19.80
CA GLY A 13 -9.51 1.31 -20.93
C GLY A 13 -9.21 2.78 -20.62
N LYS A 14 -9.31 3.20 -19.35
CA LYS A 14 -9.02 4.56 -18.90
C LYS A 14 -7.69 4.63 -18.18
N GLU A 15 -6.94 5.66 -18.46
CA GLU A 15 -5.69 5.99 -17.75
C GLU A 15 -5.98 6.33 -16.29
N GLN A 16 -5.20 5.77 -15.36
CA GLN A 16 -5.39 5.92 -13.92
C GLN A 16 -4.19 6.56 -13.22
N SER A 17 -2.99 6.12 -13.55
CA SER A 17 -1.76 6.60 -12.95
C SER A 17 -0.77 7.00 -14.02
N PHE A 18 0.03 8.01 -13.70
CA PHE A 18 0.96 8.62 -14.64
C PHE A 18 2.35 8.70 -14.02
N MET A 19 3.35 8.66 -14.87
CA MET A 19 4.74 8.96 -14.56
C MET A 19 5.23 10.05 -15.52
N THR A 20 6.18 10.88 -15.12
CA THR A 20 6.81 11.79 -16.08
C THR A 20 7.77 11.01 -16.99
N GLN A 21 7.90 11.44 -18.24
CA GLN A 21 8.85 10.83 -19.18
C GLN A 21 10.27 10.84 -18.60
N GLY A 22 10.67 11.97 -17.97
CA GLY A 22 11.99 12.07 -17.37
C GLY A 22 12.24 11.08 -16.23
N THR A 23 11.21 10.81 -15.38
CA THR A 23 11.32 9.79 -14.34
C THR A 23 11.44 8.39 -14.95
N TYR A 24 10.63 8.08 -15.97
CA TYR A 24 10.69 6.82 -16.68
C TYR A 24 12.07 6.59 -17.30
N ASP A 25 12.58 7.57 -18.07
CA ASP A 25 13.89 7.49 -18.70
C ASP A 25 15.03 7.36 -17.70
N PHE A 26 14.91 8.02 -16.55
CA PHE A 26 15.86 7.89 -15.46
C PHE A 26 15.87 6.47 -14.88
N LEU A 27 14.71 5.93 -14.55
CA LEU A 27 14.60 4.58 -13.98
C LEU A 27 15.10 3.50 -14.95
N CYS A 28 14.77 3.61 -16.25
CA CYS A 28 15.23 2.66 -17.28
C CYS A 28 16.77 2.65 -17.47
N LYS A 29 17.45 3.74 -17.12
CA LYS A 29 18.91 3.83 -17.24
C LYS A 29 19.67 3.31 -16.02
N GLN A 30 18.97 2.97 -14.93
CA GLN A 30 19.61 2.50 -13.70
C GLN A 30 19.95 1.02 -13.79
N ASN A 31 21.20 0.68 -14.12
CA ASN A 31 21.65 -0.70 -14.23
C ASN A 31 22.21 -1.28 -12.91
N CYS A 32 22.44 -0.42 -11.91
CA CYS A 32 23.09 -0.81 -10.64
C CYS A 32 22.20 -0.58 -9.40
N VAL A 33 20.93 -0.20 -9.61
CA VAL A 33 20.00 0.10 -8.52
C VAL A 33 18.85 -0.90 -8.53
N HIS A 34 18.64 -1.59 -7.42
CA HIS A 34 17.47 -2.42 -7.23
C HIS A 34 16.27 -1.54 -6.87
N LEU A 35 15.35 -1.37 -7.81
CA LEU A 35 14.09 -0.67 -7.56
C LEU A 35 13.11 -1.61 -6.85
N ILE A 36 12.64 -1.22 -5.67
CA ILE A 36 11.67 -1.98 -4.89
C ILE A 36 10.41 -1.11 -4.71
N PRO A 37 9.36 -1.35 -5.50
CA PRO A 37 8.08 -0.69 -5.29
C PRO A 37 7.47 -1.06 -3.92
N VAL A 38 7.05 -0.04 -3.14
CA VAL A 38 6.35 -0.24 -1.87
C VAL A 38 5.00 0.47 -1.94
N THR A 39 3.89 -0.27 -1.79
CA THR A 39 2.56 0.27 -2.07
C THR A 39 1.45 -0.30 -1.19
N THR A 40 0.41 0.48 -0.93
CA THR A 40 -0.85 0.02 -0.29
C THR A 40 -1.71 -0.84 -1.22
N ARG A 41 -1.37 -0.96 -2.50
CA ARG A 41 -2.13 -1.72 -3.50
C ARG A 41 -2.11 -3.22 -3.21
N SER A 42 -3.22 -3.91 -3.50
CA SER A 42 -3.24 -5.37 -3.59
C SER A 42 -2.47 -5.85 -4.84
N LYS A 43 -2.13 -7.13 -4.93
CA LYS A 43 -1.46 -7.73 -6.10
C LYS A 43 -2.16 -7.38 -7.41
N LYS A 44 -3.48 -7.63 -7.49
CA LYS A 44 -4.31 -7.30 -8.67
C LYS A 44 -4.24 -5.82 -9.05
N GLN A 45 -4.10 -4.91 -8.08
CA GLN A 45 -3.96 -3.48 -8.35
C GLN A 45 -2.54 -3.11 -8.76
N TYR A 46 -1.53 -3.74 -8.19
CA TYR A 46 -0.12 -3.54 -8.52
C TYR A 46 0.19 -4.01 -9.95
N GLU A 47 -0.31 -5.18 -10.33
CA GLU A 47 -0.10 -5.77 -11.67
C GLU A 47 -0.66 -4.92 -12.82
N ARG A 48 -1.58 -3.98 -12.54
CA ARG A 48 -2.04 -3.00 -13.55
C ARG A 48 -0.97 -1.95 -13.90
N ILE A 49 0.03 -1.77 -13.03
CA ILE A 49 1.16 -0.85 -13.27
C ILE A 49 2.26 -1.64 -14.00
N SER A 50 2.09 -1.77 -15.31
CA SER A 50 2.96 -2.66 -16.12
C SER A 50 4.44 -2.27 -16.09
N VAL A 51 4.75 -1.00 -15.94
CA VAL A 51 6.12 -0.48 -15.95
C VAL A 51 7.05 -1.20 -14.96
N PHE A 52 6.58 -1.54 -13.76
CA PHE A 52 7.44 -2.17 -12.75
C PHE A 52 7.77 -3.64 -13.03
N HIS A 53 6.88 -4.39 -13.66
CA HIS A 53 7.08 -5.82 -13.88
C HIS A 53 7.40 -6.19 -15.34
N ARG A 54 7.08 -5.33 -16.32
CA ARG A 54 7.37 -5.61 -17.73
C ARG A 54 8.60 -4.87 -18.24
N GLU A 55 8.79 -3.63 -17.82
CA GLU A 55 9.79 -2.73 -18.39
C GLU A 55 11.00 -2.58 -17.48
N LEU A 56 10.75 -2.29 -16.18
CA LEU A 56 11.82 -2.17 -15.17
C LEU A 56 12.20 -3.52 -14.55
N CYS A 57 11.40 -4.57 -14.79
CA CYS A 57 11.65 -5.94 -14.31
C CYS A 57 12.02 -5.98 -12.82
N CYS A 58 11.25 -5.25 -11.98
CA CYS A 58 11.48 -5.22 -10.54
C CYS A 58 11.35 -6.63 -9.95
N LYS A 59 12.46 -7.20 -9.48
CA LYS A 59 12.50 -8.54 -8.87
C LYS A 59 11.65 -8.60 -7.62
N TYR A 60 11.67 -7.54 -6.81
CA TYR A 60 10.95 -7.44 -5.55
C TYR A 60 9.90 -6.35 -5.59
N ALA A 61 8.78 -6.58 -4.93
CA ALA A 61 7.80 -5.53 -4.61
C ALA A 61 7.13 -5.81 -3.27
N LEU A 62 6.94 -4.78 -2.46
CA LEU A 62 6.22 -4.82 -1.19
C LEU A 62 4.83 -4.24 -1.41
N ILE A 63 3.83 -5.09 -1.49
CA ILE A 63 2.43 -4.74 -1.72
C ILE A 63 1.59 -4.84 -0.44
N CYS A 64 0.32 -4.40 -0.48
CA CYS A 64 -0.56 -4.39 0.70
C CYS A 64 0.07 -3.67 1.90
N ASN A 65 0.65 -2.47 1.65
CA ASN A 65 1.36 -1.68 2.66
C ASN A 65 2.60 -2.39 3.26
N GLY A 66 3.25 -3.24 2.47
CA GLY A 66 4.39 -4.04 2.88
C GLY A 66 4.03 -5.40 3.51
N GLY A 67 2.74 -5.72 3.60
CA GLY A 67 2.27 -6.97 4.19
C GLY A 67 2.53 -8.22 3.34
N ILE A 68 2.71 -8.04 2.05
CA ILE A 68 3.03 -9.12 1.10
C ILE A 68 4.28 -8.73 0.32
N LEU A 69 5.25 -9.63 0.26
CA LEU A 69 6.42 -9.55 -0.60
C LEU A 69 6.14 -10.32 -1.89
N LEU A 70 6.40 -9.69 -3.03
CA LEU A 70 6.50 -10.37 -4.31
C LEU A 70 7.97 -10.59 -4.67
N VAL A 71 8.29 -11.79 -5.09
CA VAL A 71 9.60 -12.16 -5.68
C VAL A 71 9.30 -12.65 -7.09
N ASP A 72 9.80 -11.96 -8.10
CA ASP A 72 9.49 -12.24 -9.51
C ASP A 72 7.96 -12.35 -9.79
N GLY A 73 7.16 -11.50 -9.12
CA GLY A 73 5.71 -11.48 -9.24
C GLY A 73 4.97 -12.58 -8.44
N ILE A 74 5.67 -13.46 -7.73
CA ILE A 74 5.11 -14.53 -6.90
C ILE A 74 5.10 -14.10 -5.44
N GLU A 75 3.99 -14.32 -4.74
CA GLU A 75 3.88 -14.01 -3.31
C GLU A 75 4.77 -14.95 -2.48
N ASP A 76 5.55 -14.36 -1.58
CA ASP A 76 6.36 -15.09 -0.59
C ASP A 76 5.46 -15.50 0.60
N PRO A 77 5.16 -16.80 0.77
CA PRO A 77 4.23 -17.25 1.81
C PRO A 77 4.83 -17.12 3.22
N GLU A 78 6.15 -17.19 3.36
CA GLU A 78 6.83 -17.00 4.64
C GLU A 78 6.69 -15.56 5.10
N TRP A 79 6.94 -14.59 4.20
CA TRP A 79 6.74 -13.17 4.48
C TRP A 79 5.32 -12.87 4.93
N TYR A 80 4.32 -13.44 4.23
CA TYR A 80 2.92 -13.24 4.60
C TYR A 80 2.59 -13.84 5.97
N SER A 81 3.08 -15.03 6.28
CA SER A 81 2.92 -15.68 7.59
C SER A 81 3.55 -14.85 8.72
N GLU A 82 4.76 -14.33 8.50
CA GLU A 82 5.42 -13.42 9.43
C GLU A 82 4.60 -12.13 9.63
N THR A 83 4.04 -11.58 8.56
CA THR A 83 3.18 -10.39 8.63
C THR A 83 1.94 -10.66 9.48
N LEU A 84 1.24 -11.78 9.28
CA LEU A 84 0.09 -12.16 10.10
C LEU A 84 0.47 -12.28 11.58
N SER A 85 1.60 -12.87 11.88
CA SER A 85 2.11 -12.98 13.25
C SER A 85 2.41 -11.61 13.86
N LEU A 86 2.99 -10.70 13.07
CA LEU A 86 3.33 -9.34 13.49
C LEU A 86 2.08 -8.52 13.87
N ILE A 87 1.01 -8.60 13.07
CA ILE A 87 -0.22 -7.83 13.28
C ILE A 87 -1.26 -8.54 14.17
N SER A 88 -1.02 -9.80 14.53
CA SER A 88 -1.94 -10.60 15.35
C SER A 88 -2.39 -9.91 16.65
N PRO A 89 -1.52 -9.21 17.43
CA PRO A 89 -1.95 -8.49 18.62
C PRO A 89 -2.96 -7.37 18.36
N GLU A 90 -2.98 -6.83 17.15
CA GLU A 90 -3.83 -5.70 16.74
C GLU A 90 -5.15 -6.16 16.07
N SER A 91 -5.29 -7.45 15.79
CA SER A 91 -6.39 -8.01 14.98
C SER A 91 -7.77 -7.83 15.63
N SER A 92 -7.88 -7.96 16.94
CA SER A 92 -9.14 -7.77 17.67
C SER A 92 -9.61 -6.31 17.63
N GLU A 93 -8.69 -5.36 17.75
CA GLU A 93 -8.98 -3.93 17.65
C GLU A 93 -9.40 -3.56 16.22
N LEU A 94 -8.70 -4.08 15.22
CA LEU A 94 -9.06 -3.90 13.81
C LEU A 94 -10.47 -4.42 13.51
N GLN A 95 -10.81 -5.59 14.03
CA GLN A 95 -12.13 -6.20 13.87
C GLN A 95 -13.22 -5.37 14.56
N ALA A 96 -12.99 -4.85 15.76
CA ALA A 96 -13.94 -3.99 16.45
C ALA A 96 -14.20 -2.68 15.67
N ILE A 97 -13.16 -2.07 15.09
CA ILE A 97 -13.31 -0.88 14.25
C ILE A 97 -14.07 -1.23 12.96
N LYS A 98 -13.84 -2.39 12.38
CA LYS A 98 -14.56 -2.88 11.20
C LYS A 98 -16.07 -3.00 11.48
N GLU A 99 -16.45 -3.58 12.61
CA GLU A 99 -17.84 -3.72 13.04
C GLU A 99 -18.49 -2.36 13.31
N LEU A 100 -17.79 -1.45 13.98
CA LEU A 100 -18.25 -0.09 14.20
C LEU A 100 -18.53 0.64 12.87
N VAL A 101 -17.63 0.54 11.91
CA VAL A 101 -17.80 1.14 10.57
C VAL A 101 -19.01 0.55 9.85
N GLN A 102 -19.22 -0.77 9.94
CA GLN A 102 -20.38 -1.43 9.32
C GLN A 102 -21.72 -1.00 9.95
N GLN A 103 -21.74 -0.73 11.25
CA GLN A 103 -22.93 -0.24 11.94
C GLN A 103 -23.26 1.22 11.56
N VAL A 104 -22.25 2.06 11.38
CA VAL A 104 -22.44 3.48 11.04
C VAL A 104 -22.75 3.69 9.56
N LEU A 105 -22.13 2.88 8.69
CA LEU A 105 -22.23 3.01 7.24
C LEU A 105 -23.00 1.84 6.62
N LEU A 106 -24.33 1.84 6.80
CA LEU A 106 -25.22 0.76 6.30
C LEU A 106 -25.16 0.53 4.78
N THR A 107 -24.71 1.51 4.00
CA THR A 107 -24.67 1.44 2.53
C THR A 107 -23.28 1.44 1.93
N SER A 108 -22.24 1.64 2.73
CA SER A 108 -20.86 1.71 2.22
C SER A 108 -20.22 0.34 2.09
N VAL A 109 -19.58 0.10 0.95
CA VAL A 109 -18.83 -1.13 0.71
C VAL A 109 -17.48 -1.03 1.42
N LEU A 110 -17.27 -1.95 2.37
CA LEU A 110 -15.98 -2.15 3.01
C LEU A 110 -15.12 -3.02 2.09
N HIS A 111 -13.90 -2.57 1.82
CA HIS A 111 -12.95 -3.27 0.98
C HIS A 111 -11.84 -3.86 1.85
N ASP A 112 -11.87 -5.17 2.05
CA ASP A 112 -10.78 -5.91 2.66
C ASP A 112 -9.58 -5.98 1.73
N VAL A 113 -8.38 -5.86 2.28
CA VAL A 113 -7.12 -5.97 1.55
C VAL A 113 -6.31 -7.12 2.13
N CYS A 114 -6.48 -8.28 1.50
CA CYS A 114 -5.73 -9.51 1.79
C CYS A 114 -5.81 -9.98 3.26
N GLY A 115 -6.90 -9.67 3.97
CA GLY A 115 -7.03 -9.99 5.39
C GLY A 115 -6.12 -9.21 6.33
N LEU A 116 -5.39 -8.21 5.82
CA LEU A 116 -4.41 -7.45 6.59
C LEU A 116 -4.95 -6.13 7.11
N PHE A 117 -5.75 -5.46 6.31
CA PHE A 117 -6.40 -4.19 6.64
C PHE A 117 -7.62 -3.96 5.75
N PHE A 118 -8.37 -2.91 6.01
CA PHE A 118 -9.49 -2.54 5.16
C PHE A 118 -9.51 -1.04 4.85
N TYR A 119 -10.23 -0.68 3.79
CA TYR A 119 -10.58 0.70 3.51
C TYR A 119 -12.06 0.82 3.12
N ILE A 120 -12.58 2.02 3.26
CA ILE A 120 -13.89 2.44 2.77
C ILE A 120 -13.76 3.64 1.86
N LYS A 121 -14.68 3.79 0.91
CA LYS A 121 -14.80 5.01 0.11
C LYS A 121 -15.80 5.95 0.77
N HIS A 122 -15.43 7.22 0.88
CA HIS A 122 -16.27 8.24 1.48
C HIS A 122 -16.15 9.57 0.73
N ASN A 123 -17.26 10.35 0.67
CA ASN A 123 -17.27 11.63 -0.03
C ASN A 123 -16.45 12.71 0.70
N ASN A 124 -16.38 12.63 2.04
CA ASN A 124 -15.54 13.49 2.86
C ASN A 124 -14.63 12.62 3.75
N PRO A 125 -13.53 12.08 3.21
CA PRO A 125 -12.72 11.10 3.91
C PRO A 125 -11.97 11.69 5.12
N ALA A 126 -11.53 12.95 5.05
CA ALA A 126 -10.83 13.60 6.14
C ALA A 126 -11.73 13.75 7.38
N LEU A 127 -12.93 14.27 7.20
CA LEU A 127 -13.89 14.43 8.29
C LEU A 127 -14.30 13.07 8.87
N PHE A 128 -14.55 12.09 8.01
CA PHE A 128 -14.92 10.75 8.46
C PHE A 128 -13.80 10.07 9.25
N ALA A 129 -12.57 10.18 8.79
CA ALA A 129 -11.40 9.65 9.51
C ALA A 129 -11.25 10.29 10.90
N GLU A 130 -11.44 11.62 10.99
CA GLU A 130 -11.42 12.33 12.27
C GLU A 130 -12.53 11.87 13.22
N GLN A 131 -13.75 11.75 12.72
CA GLN A 131 -14.89 11.27 13.52
C GLN A 131 -14.68 9.82 13.98
N LEU A 132 -14.19 8.95 13.09
CA LEU A 132 -13.92 7.56 13.41
C LEU A 132 -12.84 7.43 14.51
N ARG A 133 -11.77 8.23 14.44
CA ARG A 133 -10.74 8.27 15.51
C ARG A 133 -11.34 8.69 16.85
N LYS A 134 -12.25 9.69 16.85
CA LYS A 134 -12.91 10.18 18.08
C LYS A 134 -13.84 9.14 18.71
N VAL A 135 -14.48 8.29 17.92
CA VAL A 135 -15.43 7.28 18.42
C VAL A 135 -14.71 5.96 18.75
N ALA A 136 -13.80 5.52 17.88
CA ALA A 136 -13.10 4.25 18.06
C ALA A 136 -11.96 4.31 19.08
N HIS A 137 -11.39 5.50 19.34
CA HIS A 137 -10.23 5.68 20.22
C HIS A 137 -9.10 4.66 19.94
N PRO A 138 -8.62 4.53 18.69
CA PRO A 138 -7.67 3.49 18.34
C PRO A 138 -6.35 3.65 19.09
N LYS A 139 -5.79 2.52 19.53
CA LYS A 139 -4.49 2.46 20.20
C LYS A 139 -3.39 1.99 19.26
N ASN A 140 -3.70 0.93 18.52
CA ASN A 140 -2.74 0.26 17.64
C ASN A 140 -3.24 0.20 16.18
N ILE A 141 -4.32 0.89 15.86
CA ILE A 141 -4.84 0.99 14.50
C ILE A 141 -4.66 2.42 13.98
N CYS A 142 -3.95 2.56 12.88
CA CYS A 142 -3.84 3.81 12.15
C CYS A 142 -5.08 4.01 11.28
N ILE A 143 -5.78 5.14 11.47
CA ILE A 143 -6.89 5.56 10.61
C ILE A 143 -6.37 6.71 9.76
N LEU A 144 -6.12 6.45 8.48
CA LEU A 144 -5.56 7.40 7.52
C LEU A 144 -6.53 7.66 6.39
N HIS A 145 -6.36 8.74 5.67
CA HIS A 145 -7.18 9.02 4.48
C HIS A 145 -6.32 9.45 3.31
N ASP A 146 -6.75 9.06 2.11
CA ASP A 146 -6.18 9.51 0.85
C ASP A 146 -7.27 9.62 -0.21
N ARG A 147 -7.36 10.77 -0.89
CA ARG A 147 -8.36 11.07 -1.93
C ARG A 147 -9.79 10.80 -1.44
N HIS A 148 -10.39 9.68 -1.85
CA HIS A 148 -11.77 9.28 -1.50
C HIS A 148 -11.83 8.07 -0.57
N LYS A 149 -10.73 7.72 0.09
CA LYS A 149 -10.63 6.52 0.91
C LYS A 149 -10.23 6.85 2.34
N VAL A 150 -10.80 6.09 3.27
CA VAL A 150 -10.32 6.02 4.66
C VAL A 150 -9.84 4.61 4.91
N TYR A 151 -8.61 4.49 5.37
CA TYR A 151 -7.92 3.24 5.64
C TYR A 151 -7.84 2.99 7.13
N CYS A 152 -8.07 1.75 7.56
CA CYS A 152 -7.83 1.28 8.92
C CYS A 152 -6.77 0.18 8.85
N LEU A 153 -5.57 0.47 9.34
CA LEU A 153 -4.41 -0.40 9.22
C LEU A 153 -3.83 -0.69 10.62
N PRO A 154 -3.42 -1.93 10.90
CA PRO A 154 -2.55 -2.21 12.03
C PRO A 154 -1.32 -1.30 12.02
N SER A 155 -0.92 -0.77 13.18
CA SER A 155 0.18 0.20 13.28
C SER A 155 1.53 -0.41 12.85
N MET A 156 1.70 -1.71 13.10
CA MET A 156 2.87 -2.46 12.67
C MET A 156 2.92 -2.72 11.16
N LEU A 157 1.77 -2.63 10.47
CA LEU A 157 1.68 -2.78 9.02
C LEU A 157 1.93 -1.44 8.34
N ASN A 158 3.17 -1.06 8.21
CA ASN A 158 3.59 0.17 7.54
C ASN A 158 4.81 -0.06 6.64
N LYS A 159 5.01 0.84 5.67
CA LYS A 159 6.05 0.72 4.67
C LYS A 159 7.47 0.75 5.28
N GLY A 160 7.69 1.57 6.30
CA GLY A 160 8.97 1.65 6.99
C GLY A 160 9.36 0.30 7.61
N ASN A 161 8.48 -0.30 8.42
CA ASN A 161 8.71 -1.62 9.01
C ASN A 161 8.94 -2.70 7.95
N ALA A 162 8.21 -2.62 6.82
CA ALA A 162 8.38 -3.56 5.73
C ALA A 162 9.76 -3.43 5.06
N ILE A 163 10.22 -2.22 4.87
CA ILE A 163 11.56 -1.95 4.31
C ILE A 163 12.65 -2.44 5.25
N GLU A 164 12.53 -2.19 6.55
CA GLU A 164 13.48 -2.69 7.55
C GLU A 164 13.52 -4.23 7.60
N ARG A 165 12.35 -4.89 7.56
CA ARG A 165 12.25 -6.35 7.46
C ARG A 165 12.90 -6.88 6.20
N PHE A 166 12.66 -6.19 5.06
CA PHE A 166 13.25 -6.56 3.77
C PHE A 166 14.77 -6.46 3.82
N ALA A 167 15.32 -5.34 4.27
CA ALA A 167 16.76 -5.14 4.42
C ALA A 167 17.39 -6.20 5.34
N LYS A 168 16.74 -6.55 6.43
CA LYS A 168 17.19 -7.59 7.36
C LYS A 168 17.18 -8.99 6.73
N LYS A 169 16.12 -9.32 5.96
CA LYS A 169 15.96 -10.64 5.32
C LYS A 169 16.97 -10.85 4.19
N PHE A 170 17.25 -9.82 3.40
CA PHE A 170 18.11 -9.93 2.21
C PHE A 170 19.51 -9.35 2.42
N GLY A 171 19.81 -8.78 3.59
CA GLY A 171 21.13 -8.20 3.89
C GLY A 171 21.46 -6.95 3.07
N GLU A 172 20.44 -6.27 2.53
CA GLU A 172 20.61 -5.10 1.67
C GLU A 172 20.55 -3.80 2.48
N ALA A 173 21.47 -2.88 2.16
CA ALA A 173 21.41 -1.51 2.65
C ALA A 173 20.54 -0.70 1.69
N ILE A 174 19.37 -0.25 2.15
CA ILE A 174 18.52 0.67 1.39
C ILE A 174 19.13 2.06 1.52
N SER A 175 19.55 2.62 0.40
CA SER A 175 20.27 3.89 0.39
C SER A 175 19.36 5.10 0.16
N ILE A 176 18.22 4.92 -0.54
CA ILE A 176 17.31 6.03 -0.89
C ILE A 176 15.87 5.54 -0.85
N ALA A 177 15.02 6.29 -0.15
CA ALA A 177 13.58 6.11 -0.20
C ALA A 177 12.92 7.40 -0.73
N ALA A 178 11.83 7.26 -1.47
CA ALA A 178 11.02 8.38 -1.94
C ALA A 178 9.54 8.06 -1.77
N GLY A 179 8.77 9.04 -1.28
CA GLY A 179 7.34 8.94 -1.08
C GLY A 179 6.68 10.31 -1.19
N ASP A 180 5.34 10.33 -1.21
CA ASP A 180 4.54 11.55 -1.39
C ASP A 180 3.32 11.62 -0.47
N SER A 181 3.19 10.71 0.49
CA SER A 181 2.01 10.61 1.35
C SER A 181 2.32 10.25 2.81
N GLU A 182 1.31 10.40 3.68
CA GLU A 182 1.38 9.97 5.09
C GLU A 182 1.59 8.45 5.27
N PHE A 183 1.52 7.68 4.19
CA PHE A 183 1.78 6.24 4.19
C PHE A 183 3.26 5.89 3.99
N ASP A 184 4.12 6.88 3.64
CA ASP A 184 5.52 6.68 3.24
C ASP A 184 6.51 6.87 4.38
#